data_ccbe6632814336e02deca19e95ce441a
#
_entry.id   ccbe6632814336e02deca19e95ce441a
#
_cell.length_a   1.000
_cell.length_b   1.000
_cell.length_c   1.000
_cell.angle_alpha   90.00
_cell.angle_beta   90.00
_cell.angle_gamma   90.00
#
_symmetry.space_group_name_H-M   'P 1'
#
loop_
_entity.id
_entity.type
_entity.pdbx_description
1 polymer ?
#
loop_
_entity_poly.entity_id
_entity_poly.type
_entity_poly.pdbx_seq_one_letter_code
_entity_poly.pdbx_strand_id
1 'polypeptide(L)'
;MRQDAVFTYVLSHDASVELAIYTLSGRLVCRLGPQGQPAGFQQLSWDGRDQSGRLLANGTYLYRIVAVGGDGESEVRFRGPLSVLR
;
A
#
# COMPACT_ATOMS: atom_id res chain seq x y z
N MET A 1 -18.74 11.54 -3.53
CA MET A 1 -17.81 10.79 -4.37
C MET A 1 -16.63 10.32 -3.56
N ARG A 2 -16.34 9.05 -3.61
CA ARG A 2 -15.21 8.50 -2.89
C ARG A 2 -13.96 8.56 -3.77
N GLN A 3 -12.84 8.96 -3.18
CA GLN A 3 -11.56 8.98 -3.87
C GLN A 3 -10.66 7.92 -3.26
N ASP A 4 -10.31 6.92 -4.06
CA ASP A 4 -9.37 5.90 -3.67
C ASP A 4 -7.97 6.28 -4.15
N ALA A 5 -6.97 5.95 -3.36
CA ALA A 5 -5.59 6.02 -3.80
C ALA A 5 -5.29 4.74 -4.57
N VAL A 6 -4.71 4.87 -5.76
CA VAL A 6 -4.35 3.73 -6.60
C VAL A 6 -2.84 3.73 -6.77
N PHE A 7 -2.23 2.60 -6.42
CA PHE A 7 -0.79 2.38 -6.56
C PHE A 7 -0.58 1.42 -7.73
N THR A 8 0.22 1.84 -8.69
CA THR A 8 0.56 0.98 -9.84
C THR A 8 2.04 0.67 -9.81
N TYR A 9 2.38 -0.56 -10.15
CA TYR A 9 3.77 -1.01 -10.15
C TYR A 9 3.92 -2.25 -11.02
N VAL A 10 5.16 -2.61 -11.31
CA VAL A 10 5.49 -3.77 -12.12
C VAL A 10 6.27 -4.75 -11.26
N LEU A 11 5.84 -6.00 -11.24
CA LEU A 11 6.56 -7.09 -10.58
C LEU A 11 7.32 -7.90 -11.60
N SER A 12 8.59 -8.15 -11.34
CA SER A 12 9.41 -9.00 -12.22
C SER A 12 9.16 -10.49 -11.95
N HIS A 13 8.60 -10.83 -10.80
CA HIS A 13 8.31 -12.20 -10.38
C HIS A 13 6.97 -12.21 -9.64
N ASP A 14 6.34 -13.39 -9.55
CA ASP A 14 5.21 -13.57 -8.66
C ASP A 14 5.64 -13.24 -7.23
N ALA A 15 4.81 -12.53 -6.50
CA ALA A 15 5.18 -12.05 -5.17
C ALA A 15 3.97 -11.97 -4.25
N SER A 16 4.24 -11.95 -2.95
CA SER A 16 3.28 -11.62 -1.92
C SER A 16 3.46 -10.13 -1.61
N VAL A 17 2.38 -9.36 -1.71
CA VAL A 17 2.43 -7.89 -1.65
C VAL A 17 1.60 -7.38 -0.49
N GLU A 18 2.18 -6.46 0.29
CA GLU A 18 1.53 -5.83 1.42
C GLU A 18 1.67 -4.31 1.31
N LEU A 19 0.57 -3.59 1.56
CA LEU A 19 0.56 -2.13 1.64
C LEU A 19 0.36 -1.72 3.10
N ALA A 20 1.15 -0.77 3.56
CA ALA A 20 1.00 -0.18 4.89
C ALA A 20 0.95 1.34 4.77
N ILE A 21 0.04 1.96 5.50
CA ILE A 21 -0.14 3.41 5.55
C ILE A 21 0.18 3.89 6.96
N TYR A 22 0.96 4.96 7.05
CA TYR A 22 1.44 5.50 8.33
C TYR A 22 1.17 7.00 8.41
N THR A 23 1.03 7.51 9.63
CA THR A 23 1.09 8.96 9.87
C THR A 23 2.52 9.43 9.63
N LEU A 24 2.70 10.75 9.51
CA LEU A 24 4.05 11.32 9.38
C LEU A 24 4.93 11.03 10.60
N SER A 25 4.33 10.82 11.76
CA SER A 25 5.07 10.44 12.97
C SER A 25 5.45 8.96 13.01
N GLY A 26 5.03 8.18 12.02
CA GLY A 26 5.40 6.77 11.92
C GLY A 26 4.42 5.80 12.54
N ARG A 27 3.22 6.24 12.93
CA ARG A 27 2.21 5.35 13.49
C ARG A 27 1.45 4.63 12.38
N LEU A 28 1.35 3.31 12.46
CA LEU A 28 0.59 2.52 11.50
C LEU A 28 -0.89 2.87 11.59
N VAL A 29 -1.49 3.19 10.45
CA VAL A 29 -2.90 3.53 10.33
C VAL A 29 -3.69 2.39 9.70
N CYS A 30 -3.13 1.77 8.68
CA CYS A 30 -3.82 0.74 7.91
C CYS A 30 -2.81 -0.20 7.27
N ARG A 31 -3.18 -1.48 7.20
CA ARG A 31 -2.40 -2.50 6.52
C ARG A 31 -3.33 -3.34 5.67
N LEU A 32 -2.97 -3.51 4.40
CA LEU A 32 -3.70 -4.34 3.44
C LEU A 32 -2.80 -5.46 2.95
N GLY A 33 -3.30 -6.67 2.95
CA GLY A 33 -2.54 -7.85 2.57
C GLY A 33 -1.89 -8.52 3.76
N PRO A 34 -0.89 -9.38 3.51
CA PRO A 34 -0.30 -9.68 2.21
C PRO A 34 -1.23 -10.47 1.30
N GLN A 35 -1.07 -10.29 0.01
CA GLN A 35 -1.80 -11.05 -1.00
C GLN A 35 -0.88 -11.42 -2.15
N GLY A 36 -1.11 -12.59 -2.74
CA GLY A 36 -0.34 -13.04 -3.89
C GLY A 36 -0.70 -12.26 -5.14
N GLN A 37 0.31 -11.82 -5.88
CA GLN A 37 0.14 -11.17 -7.18
C GLN A 37 1.13 -11.74 -8.16
N PRO A 38 0.69 -12.01 -9.41
CA PRO A 38 1.60 -12.53 -10.43
C PRO A 38 2.56 -11.45 -10.94
N ALA A 39 3.61 -11.90 -11.61
CA ALA A 39 4.51 -10.99 -12.32
C ALA A 39 3.72 -10.14 -13.33
N GLY A 40 4.22 -8.94 -13.60
CA GLY A 40 3.63 -8.03 -14.55
C GLY A 40 3.08 -6.78 -13.91
N PHE A 41 2.19 -6.13 -14.62
CA PHE A 41 1.59 -4.86 -14.20
C PHE A 41 0.54 -5.13 -13.11
N GLN A 42 0.65 -4.44 -11.97
CA GLN A 42 -0.24 -4.65 -10.84
C GLN A 42 -0.75 -3.33 -10.29
N GLN A 43 -1.88 -3.40 -9.59
CA GLN A 43 -2.50 -2.26 -8.92
C GLN A 43 -2.94 -2.64 -7.52
N LEU A 44 -2.81 -1.69 -6.60
CA LEU A 44 -3.43 -1.75 -5.27
C LEU A 44 -4.26 -0.50 -5.08
N SER A 45 -5.46 -0.66 -4.54
CA SER A 45 -6.33 0.47 -4.21
C SER A 45 -6.54 0.56 -2.71
N TRP A 46 -6.58 1.78 -2.21
CA TRP A 46 -6.86 2.06 -0.81
C TRP A 46 -7.93 3.14 -0.72
N ASP A 47 -8.95 2.90 0.09
CA ASP A 47 -10.14 3.73 0.15
C ASP A 47 -10.05 4.89 1.14
N GLY A 48 -8.88 5.15 1.72
CA GLY A 48 -8.70 6.27 2.66
C GLY A 48 -9.18 5.99 4.06
N ARG A 49 -9.39 4.73 4.42
CA ARG A 49 -9.88 4.34 5.74
C ARG A 49 -8.79 3.71 6.59
N ASP A 50 -8.91 3.88 7.91
CA ASP A 50 -8.01 3.20 8.82
C ASP A 50 -8.45 1.73 9.02
N GLN A 51 -7.72 1.03 9.88
CA GLN A 51 -7.95 -0.40 10.11
C GLN A 51 -9.36 -0.68 10.68
N SER A 52 -9.97 0.28 11.35
CA SER A 52 -11.32 0.13 11.90
C SER A 52 -12.43 0.61 10.94
N GLY A 53 -12.07 1.04 9.74
CA GLY A 53 -13.03 1.47 8.73
C GLY A 53 -13.39 2.95 8.78
N ARG A 54 -12.71 3.75 9.59
CA ARG A 54 -12.96 5.19 9.67
C ARG A 54 -12.20 5.92 8.59
N LEU A 55 -12.84 6.93 8.00
CA LEU A 55 -12.16 7.79 7.04
C LEU A 55 -11.07 8.59 7.74
N LEU A 56 -9.89 8.64 7.13
CA LEU A 56 -8.78 9.43 7.65
C LEU A 56 -9.02 10.91 7.35
N ALA A 57 -8.50 11.75 8.23
CA ALA A 57 -8.51 13.19 8.03
C ALA A 57 -7.67 13.56 6.80
N ASN A 58 -8.03 14.67 6.15
CA ASN A 58 -7.21 15.22 5.09
C ASN A 58 -5.82 15.52 5.61
N GLY A 59 -4.82 15.22 4.83
CA GLY A 59 -3.44 15.46 5.22
C GLY A 59 -2.48 14.58 4.46
N THR A 60 -1.21 14.64 4.87
CA THR A 60 -0.15 13.86 4.27
C THR A 60 0.16 12.65 5.15
N TYR A 61 0.26 11.50 4.51
CA TYR A 61 0.58 10.23 5.14
C TYR A 61 1.78 9.63 4.41
N LEU A 62 2.30 8.54 4.94
CA LEU A 62 3.36 7.78 4.29
C LEU A 62 2.83 6.41 3.93
N TYR A 63 3.21 5.89 2.77
CA TYR A 63 2.88 4.53 2.39
C TYR A 63 4.16 3.70 2.24
N ARG A 64 4.01 2.40 2.43
CA ARG A 64 5.05 1.42 2.15
C ARG A 64 4.42 0.20 1.50
N ILE A 65 4.98 -0.23 0.37
CA ILE A 65 4.58 -1.46 -0.31
C ILE A 65 5.76 -2.39 -0.25
N VAL A 66 5.53 -3.61 0.24
CA VAL A 66 6.56 -4.65 0.32
C VAL A 66 6.10 -5.82 -0.51
N ALA A 67 6.92 -6.23 -1.47
CA ALA A 67 6.68 -7.38 -2.32
C ALA A 67 7.77 -8.41 -2.04
N VAL A 68 7.37 -9.60 -1.58
CA VAL A 68 8.28 -10.70 -1.27
C VAL A 68 8.09 -11.78 -2.32
N GLY A 69 9.17 -12.15 -3.01
CA GLY A 69 9.12 -13.16 -4.05
C GLY A 69 8.81 -14.55 -3.52
N GLY A 70 8.40 -15.45 -4.43
CA GLY A 70 8.02 -16.80 -4.08
C GLY A 70 9.14 -17.62 -3.46
N ASP A 71 10.40 -17.21 -3.65
CA ASP A 71 11.56 -17.85 -3.04
C ASP A 71 11.78 -17.39 -1.58
N GLY A 72 11.04 -16.38 -1.13
CA GLY A 72 11.19 -15.82 0.21
C GLY A 72 12.41 -14.93 0.39
N GLU A 73 13.27 -14.84 -0.62
CA GLU A 73 14.51 -14.07 -0.55
C GLU A 73 14.48 -12.79 -1.37
N SER A 74 13.72 -12.79 -2.46
CA SER A 74 13.57 -11.59 -3.29
C SER A 74 12.59 -10.64 -2.64
N GLU A 75 13.01 -9.40 -2.41
CA GLU A 75 12.18 -8.41 -1.76
C GLU A 75 12.34 -7.07 -2.45
N VAL A 76 11.22 -6.43 -2.74
CA VAL A 76 11.18 -5.08 -3.31
C VAL A 76 10.33 -4.21 -2.43
N ARG A 77 10.81 -3.00 -2.15
CA ARG A 77 10.10 -2.04 -1.31
C ARG A 77 9.91 -0.74 -2.03
N PHE A 78 8.67 -0.23 -1.99
CA PHE A 78 8.33 1.11 -2.46
C PHE A 78 7.79 1.88 -1.28
N ARG A 79 8.18 3.17 -1.15
CA ARG A 79 7.65 4.03 -0.11
C ARG A 79 7.64 5.46 -0.58
N GLY A 80 6.74 6.25 0.00
CA GLY A 80 6.66 7.65 -0.35
C GLY A 80 5.53 8.35 0.38
N PRO A 81 5.35 9.65 0.08
CA PRO A 81 4.25 10.41 0.64
C PRO A 81 2.95 10.11 -0.08
N LEU A 82 1.85 10.30 0.65
CA LEU A 82 0.51 10.11 0.12
C LEU A 82 -0.38 11.20 0.70
N SER A 83 -1.09 11.92 -0.16
CA SER A 83 -2.02 12.95 0.29
C SER A 83 -3.45 12.41 0.27
N VAL A 84 -4.17 12.65 1.37
CA VAL A 84 -5.59 12.37 1.46
C VAL A 84 -6.32 13.70 1.39
N LEU A 85 -7.12 13.87 0.34
CA LEU A 85 -7.87 15.09 0.09
C LEU A 85 -9.31 14.72 -0.28
N ARG A 86 -10.28 15.31 0.43
CA ARG A 86 -11.71 15.10 0.15
C ARG A 86 -12.43 16.40 0.01
#